data_c094a5752d922598a0e51ca1d5f86058
#
_entry.id   c094a5752d922598a0e51ca1d5f86058
#
_cell.length_a   1.000
_cell.length_b   1.000
_cell.length_c   1.000
_cell.angle_alpha   90.00
_cell.angle_beta   90.00
_cell.angle_gamma   90.00
#
_symmetry.space_group_name_H-M   'P 1'
#
loop_
_entity.id
_entity.type
_entity.pdbx_description
1 polymer ?
#
loop_
_entity_poly.entity_id
_entity_poly.type
_entity_poly.pdbx_seq_one_letter_code
_entity_poly.pdbx_strand_id
1 'polypeptide(L)'
;MLAAALLAVPLALTVLTAPNAGAAPPTGAAQAAAAPAAAPMFTETDLVSDVPGRAALTDPDVVNAWGLALSPTSPLWVANNGTNTATLYAGGANGSAATKVPLTVAIPGGAPTGQVFNDTASFVVTSPAGSGPARFMFVSEDGEVAGWNPAAAPTTAIVAAHSVGAVYKGLALLHTDAGPYLLAADFRHGRIDVYDGQFQRVRLPGSLFTDRTLPQGYAPFDVAVLGGGIYVTYAKQGQGKVDEVDGPGLGFVDRYNAFGLLSGRVASRGTLNAPWGLAIAPASFGSLAGDLLVGNFGDGRISVFDTSGGFAGQLQDAAGNPLAIEGLWALLPGTANTGGTDAVWFSAGPGEEEHGLVGLIRPAS
;
A
#
# COMPACT_ATOMS: atom_id res chain seq x y z
N MET A 1 54.81 -30.97 11.13
CA MET A 1 56.03 -30.60 11.86
C MET A 1 56.05 -29.10 12.08
N LEU A 2 56.41 -28.69 13.29
CA LEU A 2 56.60 -27.36 13.91
C LEU A 2 55.27 -26.63 14.23
N ALA A 3 54.89 -26.50 15.41
CA ALA A 3 55.45 -26.27 16.79
C ALA A 3 54.95 -24.90 17.29
N ALA A 4 54.21 -25.02 18.39
CA ALA A 4 53.66 -23.94 19.19
C ALA A 4 54.72 -23.07 19.87
N ALA A 5 54.37 -21.82 20.16
CA ALA A 5 55.01 -21.03 21.19
C ALA A 5 53.99 -20.24 22.00
N LEU A 6 53.79 -20.66 23.23
CA LEU A 6 53.17 -19.91 24.32
C LEU A 6 54.16 -18.86 24.84
N LEU A 7 53.70 -17.65 25.07
CA LEU A 7 54.42 -16.65 25.91
C LEU A 7 53.47 -16.17 27.00
N ALA A 8 53.81 -16.56 28.23
CA ALA A 8 53.20 -16.10 29.48
C ALA A 8 53.88 -14.78 29.92
N VAL A 9 53.08 -13.82 30.39
CA VAL A 9 53.57 -12.58 31.06
C VAL A 9 52.95 -12.51 32.44
N PRO A 10 53.76 -12.19 33.48
CA PRO A 10 53.34 -12.33 34.87
C PRO A 10 52.55 -11.14 35.41
N LEU A 11 51.70 -11.49 36.35
CA LEU A 11 50.86 -10.62 37.16
C LEU A 11 51.71 -9.86 38.19
N ALA A 12 51.76 -8.54 38.15
CA ALA A 12 52.31 -7.71 39.22
C ALA A 12 51.15 -7.08 40.03
N LEU A 13 51.10 -7.49 41.30
CA LEU A 13 50.16 -7.01 42.31
C LEU A 13 50.75 -5.75 42.96
N THR A 14 50.17 -4.58 42.77
CA THR A 14 50.48 -3.36 43.53
C THR A 14 49.31 -2.98 44.39
N VAL A 15 49.52 -3.08 45.69
CA VAL A 15 48.63 -2.56 46.73
C VAL A 15 48.87 -1.06 46.85
N LEU A 16 47.86 -0.25 46.75
CA LEU A 16 47.87 1.17 47.09
C LEU A 16 46.71 1.51 48.01
N THR A 17 47.11 2.12 49.08
CA THR A 17 46.37 2.59 50.23
C THR A 17 45.33 3.66 49.89
N ALA A 18 44.19 3.63 50.58
CA ALA A 18 43.16 4.66 50.52
C ALA A 18 43.58 5.98 51.21
N PRO A 19 43.09 7.09 50.75
CA PRO A 19 42.77 8.19 51.65
C PRO A 19 41.30 8.69 51.50
N ASN A 20 40.70 8.82 52.65
CA ASN A 20 39.75 9.84 53.11
C ASN A 20 38.60 10.34 52.28
N ALA A 21 37.45 10.29 52.97
CA ALA A 21 36.18 10.89 52.66
C ALA A 21 36.24 12.33 52.12
N GLY A 22 35.71 12.48 50.91
CA GLY A 22 35.31 13.75 50.31
C GLY A 22 33.81 13.73 49.99
N ALA A 23 33.18 14.86 50.28
CA ALA A 23 31.74 15.12 50.25
C ALA A 23 30.98 14.56 49.06
N ALA A 24 29.79 14.01 49.28
CA ALA A 24 28.86 13.62 48.28
C ALA A 24 28.47 14.81 47.36
N PRO A 25 28.45 14.60 46.02
CA PRO A 25 27.91 15.59 45.10
C PRO A 25 26.41 15.75 45.35
N PRO A 26 25.81 16.94 45.04
CA PRO A 26 24.38 17.16 45.22
C PRO A 26 23.60 16.18 44.34
N THR A 27 22.59 15.59 44.91
CA THR A 27 21.60 14.79 44.24
C THR A 27 21.09 15.52 43.00
N GLY A 28 21.52 15.05 41.79
CA GLY A 28 20.96 15.51 40.53
C GLY A 28 19.45 15.33 40.57
N ALA A 29 18.73 16.38 40.26
CA ALA A 29 17.30 16.32 40.02
C ALA A 29 17.05 15.22 39.00
N ALA A 30 16.30 14.21 39.36
CA ALA A 30 15.81 13.21 38.44
C ALA A 30 15.05 13.96 37.34
N GLN A 31 15.59 13.95 36.15
CA GLN A 31 14.91 14.47 34.97
C GLN A 31 13.65 13.63 34.83
N ALA A 32 12.49 14.22 35.12
CA ALA A 32 11.21 13.54 34.89
C ALA A 32 11.20 13.06 33.45
N ALA A 33 11.10 11.76 33.24
CA ALA A 33 10.89 11.22 31.92
C ALA A 33 9.64 11.90 31.34
N ALA A 34 9.81 12.55 30.19
CA ALA A 34 8.67 13.15 29.51
C ALA A 34 7.61 12.06 29.34
N ALA A 35 6.37 12.36 29.71
CA ALA A 35 5.26 11.46 29.46
C ALA A 35 5.26 11.13 27.95
N PRO A 36 5.00 9.87 27.57
CA PRO A 36 4.91 9.53 26.16
C PRO A 36 3.89 10.46 25.50
N ALA A 37 4.28 11.05 24.36
CA ALA A 37 3.37 11.87 23.58
C ALA A 37 2.10 11.07 23.29
N ALA A 38 0.93 11.70 23.45
CA ALA A 38 -0.33 11.05 23.09
C ALA A 38 -0.28 10.58 21.64
N ALA A 39 -0.84 9.41 21.36
CA ALA A 39 -0.93 8.90 20.01
C ALA A 39 -1.68 9.91 19.12
N PRO A 40 -1.24 10.17 17.88
CA PRO A 40 -1.94 11.10 17.02
C PRO A 40 -3.33 10.55 16.68
N MET A 41 -4.32 11.43 16.71
CA MET A 41 -5.70 11.14 16.34
C MET A 41 -5.95 11.56 14.90
N PHE A 42 -6.93 10.93 14.24
CA PHE A 42 -7.21 11.12 12.84
C PHE A 42 -8.70 11.40 12.60
N THR A 43 -8.97 12.11 11.54
CA THR A 43 -10.33 12.37 11.04
C THR A 43 -10.48 11.77 9.64
N GLU A 44 -11.55 11.02 9.47
CA GLU A 44 -12.06 10.58 8.17
C GLU A 44 -12.96 11.67 7.58
N THR A 45 -12.84 11.88 6.27
CA THR A 45 -13.70 12.80 5.52
C THR A 45 -14.15 12.11 4.25
N ASP A 46 -15.45 11.82 4.14
CA ASP A 46 -16.07 11.23 2.96
C ASP A 46 -16.27 12.28 1.88
N LEU A 47 -15.64 12.09 0.73
CA LEU A 47 -15.63 13.08 -0.35
C LEU A 47 -16.51 12.67 -1.53
N VAL A 48 -16.51 11.39 -1.92
CA VAL A 48 -17.28 10.88 -3.05
C VAL A 48 -17.90 9.53 -2.69
N SER A 49 -19.17 9.32 -3.02
CA SER A 49 -19.87 8.04 -2.91
C SER A 49 -20.97 7.94 -3.98
N ASP A 50 -21.35 6.73 -4.35
CA ASP A 50 -22.55 6.45 -5.16
C ASP A 50 -23.84 6.64 -4.34
N VAL A 51 -23.74 6.51 -3.01
CA VAL A 51 -24.90 6.62 -2.11
C VAL A 51 -25.23 8.10 -1.82
N PRO A 52 -26.42 8.59 -2.19
CA PRO A 52 -26.82 9.97 -1.94
C PRO A 52 -26.75 10.35 -0.47
N GLY A 53 -26.06 11.45 -0.16
CA GLY A 53 -25.94 11.98 1.19
C GLY A 53 -24.89 11.29 2.07
N ARG A 54 -24.21 10.26 1.60
CA ARG A 54 -23.09 9.60 2.28
C ARG A 54 -21.84 10.47 2.26
N ALA A 55 -21.54 11.09 1.14
CA ALA A 55 -20.38 11.94 0.92
C ALA A 55 -20.78 13.32 0.37
N ALA A 56 -19.81 14.25 0.31
CA ALA A 56 -20.03 15.60 -0.21
C ALA A 56 -20.42 15.61 -1.71
N LEU A 57 -19.89 14.66 -2.49
CA LEU A 57 -20.19 14.47 -3.91
C LEU A 57 -20.83 13.10 -4.12
N THR A 58 -22.01 13.07 -4.75
CA THR A 58 -22.62 11.81 -5.21
C THR A 58 -22.22 11.54 -6.66
N ASP A 59 -21.64 10.36 -6.92
CA ASP A 59 -21.26 9.91 -8.26
C ASP A 59 -21.63 8.43 -8.45
N PRO A 60 -22.62 8.12 -9.29
CA PRO A 60 -23.11 6.75 -9.49
C PRO A 60 -22.08 5.82 -10.15
N ASP A 61 -21.01 6.36 -10.71
CA ASP A 61 -19.94 5.53 -11.30
C ASP A 61 -19.03 4.91 -10.22
N VAL A 62 -19.03 5.46 -8.99
CA VAL A 62 -18.18 5.00 -7.88
C VAL A 62 -18.84 3.83 -7.17
N VAL A 63 -18.79 2.63 -7.75
CA VAL A 63 -19.26 1.40 -7.11
C VAL A 63 -18.07 0.47 -6.88
N ASN A 64 -17.92 -0.04 -5.66
CA ASN A 64 -16.76 -0.80 -5.22
C ASN A 64 -15.46 -0.10 -5.65
N ALA A 65 -15.24 1.10 -5.10
CA ALA A 65 -14.06 1.90 -5.39
C ALA A 65 -12.82 1.20 -4.83
N TRP A 66 -11.94 0.71 -5.72
CA TRP A 66 -10.82 -0.16 -5.33
C TRP A 66 -9.47 0.57 -5.43
N GLY A 67 -8.75 0.40 -6.52
CA GLY A 67 -7.42 0.98 -6.70
C GLY A 67 -7.42 2.50 -6.86
N LEU A 68 -6.42 3.15 -6.30
CA LEU A 68 -6.17 4.59 -6.41
C LEU A 68 -4.83 4.85 -7.10
N ALA A 69 -4.76 5.87 -7.94
CA ALA A 69 -3.49 6.34 -8.49
C ALA A 69 -3.44 7.86 -8.63
N LEU A 70 -2.25 8.43 -8.43
CA LEU A 70 -1.94 9.84 -8.63
C LEU A 70 -0.64 9.99 -9.44
N SER A 71 -0.62 10.92 -10.38
CA SER A 71 0.63 11.52 -10.82
C SER A 71 0.95 12.74 -9.95
N PRO A 72 2.14 13.32 -10.02
CA PRO A 72 2.46 14.55 -9.28
C PRO A 72 1.50 15.73 -9.54
N THR A 73 0.79 15.70 -10.67
CA THR A 73 -0.06 16.83 -11.12
C THR A 73 -1.46 16.41 -11.56
N SER A 74 -1.80 15.12 -11.56
CA SER A 74 -3.11 14.66 -12.00
C SER A 74 -4.18 14.83 -10.91
N PRO A 75 -5.47 14.82 -11.28
CA PRO A 75 -6.54 14.46 -10.35
C PRO A 75 -6.32 13.03 -9.83
N LEU A 76 -7.02 12.68 -8.75
CA LEU A 76 -7.09 11.32 -8.26
C LEU A 76 -7.81 10.44 -9.29
N TRP A 77 -7.21 9.30 -9.64
CA TRP A 77 -7.83 8.24 -10.41
C TRP A 77 -8.35 7.16 -9.48
N VAL A 78 -9.58 6.73 -9.71
CA VAL A 78 -10.26 5.70 -8.92
C VAL A 78 -10.70 4.59 -9.86
N ALA A 79 -10.24 3.37 -9.63
CA ALA A 79 -10.74 2.18 -10.32
C ALA A 79 -12.06 1.74 -9.66
N ASN A 80 -13.14 1.75 -10.42
CA ASN A 80 -14.46 1.36 -9.94
C ASN A 80 -14.76 -0.06 -10.41
N ASN A 81 -14.58 -1.03 -9.53
CA ASN A 81 -14.72 -2.46 -9.83
C ASN A 81 -16.15 -2.78 -10.30
N GLY A 82 -17.15 -2.27 -9.58
CA GLY A 82 -18.57 -2.57 -9.88
C GLY A 82 -19.11 -1.93 -11.15
N THR A 83 -18.47 -0.88 -11.70
CA THR A 83 -18.93 -0.22 -12.95
C THR A 83 -17.98 -0.40 -14.13
N ASN A 84 -16.86 -1.12 -13.95
CA ASN A 84 -15.86 -1.35 -14.99
C ASN A 84 -15.29 -0.05 -15.56
N THR A 85 -15.09 0.96 -14.70
CA THR A 85 -14.61 2.28 -15.12
C THR A 85 -13.46 2.77 -14.25
N ALA A 86 -12.78 3.81 -14.72
CA ALA A 86 -11.98 4.69 -13.86
C ALA A 86 -12.55 6.11 -13.93
N THR A 87 -12.78 6.70 -12.77
CA THR A 87 -13.26 8.09 -12.60
C THR A 87 -12.16 8.95 -12.00
N LEU A 88 -12.27 10.27 -12.17
CA LEU A 88 -11.23 11.21 -11.79
C LEU A 88 -11.79 12.33 -10.91
N TYR A 89 -11.08 12.63 -9.82
CA TYR A 89 -11.49 13.68 -8.87
C TYR A 89 -10.36 14.65 -8.60
N ALA A 90 -10.65 15.95 -8.73
CA ALA A 90 -9.77 17.04 -8.34
C ALA A 90 -10.18 17.61 -6.98
N GLY A 91 -9.27 18.25 -6.27
CA GLY A 91 -9.54 18.90 -4.99
C GLY A 91 -9.14 18.04 -3.79
N GLY A 92 -9.83 18.21 -2.67
CA GLY A 92 -9.49 17.58 -1.39
C GLY A 92 -8.32 18.25 -0.65
N ALA A 93 -7.47 19.03 -1.31
CA ALA A 93 -6.37 19.73 -0.67
C ALA A 93 -6.88 20.95 0.13
N ASN A 94 -6.27 21.20 1.29
CA ASN A 94 -6.60 22.35 2.16
C ASN A 94 -8.11 22.46 2.50
N GLY A 95 -8.80 21.33 2.65
CA GLY A 95 -10.23 21.30 2.96
C GLY A 95 -11.15 21.64 1.78
N SER A 96 -10.63 21.74 0.55
CA SER A 96 -11.47 21.96 -0.63
C SER A 96 -12.34 20.73 -0.92
N ALA A 97 -13.52 20.94 -1.48
CA ALA A 97 -14.39 19.86 -1.93
C ALA A 97 -13.76 19.08 -3.09
N ALA A 98 -14.07 17.80 -3.17
CA ALA A 98 -13.79 17.00 -4.36
C ALA A 98 -14.74 17.40 -5.51
N THR A 99 -14.20 17.45 -6.74
CA THR A 99 -14.99 17.70 -7.95
C THR A 99 -14.68 16.66 -9.00
N LYS A 100 -15.71 16.09 -9.63
CA LYS A 100 -15.53 15.13 -10.72
C LYS A 100 -14.93 15.84 -11.95
N VAL A 101 -13.86 15.32 -12.48
CA VAL A 101 -13.34 15.70 -13.80
C VAL A 101 -14.24 15.06 -14.87
N PRO A 102 -14.62 15.77 -15.94
CA PRO A 102 -15.56 15.26 -16.95
C PRO A 102 -14.88 14.22 -17.88
N LEU A 103 -14.28 13.20 -17.29
CA LEU A 103 -13.67 12.04 -17.94
C LEU A 103 -13.97 10.81 -17.12
N THR A 104 -14.65 9.85 -17.75
CA THR A 104 -14.78 8.48 -17.27
C THR A 104 -14.15 7.57 -18.31
N VAL A 105 -13.24 6.70 -17.86
CA VAL A 105 -12.52 5.77 -18.74
C VAL A 105 -13.09 4.37 -18.54
N ALA A 106 -13.61 3.77 -19.61
CA ALA A 106 -14.04 2.38 -19.60
C ALA A 106 -12.81 1.45 -19.49
N ILE A 107 -12.87 0.46 -18.62
CA ILE A 107 -11.82 -0.55 -18.43
C ILE A 107 -12.33 -1.87 -19.02
N PRO A 108 -11.85 -2.27 -20.21
CA PRO A 108 -12.22 -3.56 -20.81
C PRO A 108 -11.74 -4.73 -19.94
N GLY A 109 -12.45 -5.85 -20.05
CA GLY A 109 -12.20 -7.03 -19.23
C GLY A 109 -12.95 -7.03 -17.91
N GLY A 110 -13.48 -5.87 -17.51
CA GLY A 110 -14.32 -5.76 -16.32
C GLY A 110 -13.56 -5.84 -14.98
N ALA A 111 -14.27 -5.57 -13.90
CA ALA A 111 -13.81 -5.70 -12.50
C ALA A 111 -12.38 -5.20 -12.26
N PRO A 112 -12.04 -3.92 -12.58
CA PRO A 112 -10.72 -3.37 -12.33
C PRO A 112 -10.45 -3.29 -10.83
N THR A 113 -9.22 -3.64 -10.45
CA THR A 113 -8.75 -3.67 -9.07
C THR A 113 -7.57 -2.71 -8.89
N GLY A 114 -6.32 -3.21 -8.84
CA GLY A 114 -5.13 -2.39 -8.74
C GLY A 114 -4.90 -1.48 -9.93
N GLN A 115 -4.44 -0.26 -9.68
CA GLN A 115 -4.02 0.66 -10.73
C GLN A 115 -2.76 1.44 -10.34
N VAL A 116 -1.99 1.88 -11.36
CA VAL A 116 -0.79 2.68 -11.16
C VAL A 116 -0.64 3.77 -12.21
N PHE A 117 0.00 4.87 -11.84
CA PHE A 117 0.51 5.87 -12.76
C PHE A 117 1.83 5.40 -13.37
N ASN A 118 1.99 5.57 -14.68
CA ASN A 118 3.24 5.30 -15.39
C ASN A 118 3.97 6.62 -15.70
N ASP A 119 5.12 6.81 -15.12
CA ASP A 119 6.02 7.94 -15.35
C ASP A 119 7.12 7.65 -16.40
N THR A 120 7.03 6.50 -17.08
CA THR A 120 8.03 6.05 -18.06
C THR A 120 7.55 6.23 -19.50
N ALA A 121 8.46 6.08 -20.47
CA ALA A 121 8.14 5.99 -21.89
C ALA A 121 7.79 4.57 -22.36
N SER A 122 7.85 3.58 -21.47
CA SER A 122 7.49 2.18 -21.72
C SER A 122 5.98 1.96 -21.63
N PHE A 123 5.54 0.70 -21.77
CA PHE A 123 4.13 0.32 -21.68
C PHE A 123 3.25 1.02 -22.72
N VAL A 124 3.70 0.98 -23.98
CA VAL A 124 2.99 1.61 -25.09
C VAL A 124 1.73 0.84 -25.45
N VAL A 125 0.61 1.55 -25.49
CA VAL A 125 -0.68 1.06 -25.99
C VAL A 125 -0.97 1.65 -27.37
N THR A 126 -1.62 0.89 -28.23
CA THR A 126 -1.86 1.25 -29.62
C THR A 126 -3.28 0.91 -30.04
N SER A 127 -3.89 1.80 -30.82
CA SER A 127 -5.16 1.59 -31.53
C SER A 127 -5.09 2.16 -32.93
N PRO A 128 -6.11 2.00 -33.77
CA PRO A 128 -6.18 2.69 -35.06
C PRO A 128 -6.16 4.23 -34.97
N ALA A 129 -6.50 4.80 -33.82
CA ALA A 129 -6.49 6.26 -33.62
C ALA A 129 -5.11 6.81 -33.27
N GLY A 130 -4.22 5.99 -32.70
CA GLY A 130 -2.87 6.40 -32.34
C GLY A 130 -2.21 5.48 -31.33
N SER A 131 -1.05 5.89 -30.83
CA SER A 131 -0.28 5.14 -29.84
C SER A 131 0.45 6.07 -28.88
N GLY A 132 0.81 5.55 -27.72
CA GLY A 132 1.64 6.23 -26.74
C GLY A 132 1.81 5.42 -25.45
N PRO A 133 2.77 5.79 -24.60
CA PRO A 133 2.90 5.17 -23.27
C PRO A 133 1.59 5.30 -22.50
N ALA A 134 1.10 4.19 -21.95
CA ALA A 134 -0.04 4.22 -21.04
C ALA A 134 0.29 5.17 -19.88
N ARG A 135 -0.58 6.13 -19.60
CA ARG A 135 -0.40 7.04 -18.46
C ARG A 135 -0.87 6.42 -17.17
N PHE A 136 -1.93 5.64 -17.24
CA PHE A 136 -2.44 4.84 -16.13
C PHE A 136 -2.64 3.40 -16.62
N MET A 137 -2.31 2.47 -15.76
CA MET A 137 -2.41 1.04 -16.04
C MET A 137 -3.25 0.38 -14.97
N PHE A 138 -3.97 -0.65 -15.37
CA PHE A 138 -4.97 -1.33 -14.56
C PHE A 138 -4.79 -2.83 -14.68
N VAL A 139 -5.17 -3.53 -13.62
CA VAL A 139 -5.38 -4.99 -13.67
C VAL A 139 -6.82 -5.30 -13.26
N SER A 140 -7.30 -6.48 -13.63
CA SER A 140 -8.66 -6.91 -13.36
C SER A 140 -8.74 -8.32 -12.79
N GLU A 141 -9.88 -8.65 -12.21
CA GLU A 141 -10.17 -9.99 -11.73
C GLU A 141 -10.30 -11.02 -12.85
N ASP A 142 -10.54 -10.57 -14.08
CA ASP A 142 -10.55 -11.42 -15.28
C ASP A 142 -9.15 -11.71 -15.83
N GLY A 143 -8.09 -11.27 -15.14
CA GLY A 143 -6.70 -11.56 -15.48
C GLY A 143 -6.13 -10.66 -16.58
N GLU A 144 -6.71 -9.49 -16.81
CA GLU A 144 -6.25 -8.55 -17.82
C GLU A 144 -5.31 -7.50 -17.22
N VAL A 145 -4.39 -7.02 -18.07
CA VAL A 145 -3.57 -5.84 -17.86
C VAL A 145 -3.93 -4.85 -18.95
N ALA A 146 -4.46 -3.69 -18.58
CA ALA A 146 -4.87 -2.66 -19.50
C ALA A 146 -4.12 -1.35 -19.26
N GLY A 147 -3.94 -0.56 -20.31
CA GLY A 147 -3.31 0.75 -20.23
C GLY A 147 -4.15 1.83 -20.92
N TRP A 148 -4.17 3.02 -20.33
CA TRP A 148 -4.85 4.17 -20.91
C TRP A 148 -3.87 5.25 -21.38
N ASN A 149 -4.07 5.67 -22.64
CA ASN A 149 -3.43 6.85 -23.22
C ASN A 149 -4.44 7.61 -24.09
N PRO A 150 -4.65 8.93 -23.88
CA PRO A 150 -5.67 9.68 -24.60
C PRO A 150 -5.44 9.76 -26.12
N ALA A 151 -4.19 9.65 -26.60
CA ALA A 151 -3.89 9.63 -28.03
C ALA A 151 -4.25 8.28 -28.70
N ALA A 152 -4.24 7.19 -27.92
CA ALA A 152 -4.64 5.88 -28.41
C ALA A 152 -6.17 5.69 -28.30
N ALA A 153 -6.76 6.03 -27.15
CA ALA A 153 -8.20 6.00 -26.95
C ALA A 153 -8.58 6.96 -25.81
N PRO A 154 -9.38 8.01 -26.07
CA PRO A 154 -9.60 9.08 -25.08
C PRO A 154 -10.44 8.64 -23.87
N THR A 155 -11.35 7.68 -24.02
CA THR A 155 -12.31 7.28 -22.99
C THR A 155 -12.31 5.77 -22.70
N THR A 156 -11.33 5.02 -23.21
CA THR A 156 -11.27 3.58 -23.03
C THR A 156 -9.81 3.14 -22.84
N ALA A 157 -9.52 2.35 -21.83
CA ALA A 157 -8.23 1.69 -21.70
C ALA A 157 -8.09 0.56 -22.76
N ILE A 158 -6.88 0.21 -23.09
CA ILE A 158 -6.57 -0.83 -24.10
C ILE A 158 -5.98 -2.02 -23.37
N VAL A 159 -6.56 -3.21 -23.56
CA VAL A 159 -6.00 -4.46 -23.05
C VAL A 159 -4.66 -4.73 -23.76
N ALA A 160 -3.61 -4.80 -22.96
CA ALA A 160 -2.25 -5.00 -23.45
C ALA A 160 -1.73 -6.42 -23.18
N ALA A 161 -2.23 -7.07 -22.13
CA ALA A 161 -1.92 -8.46 -21.80
C ALA A 161 -3.11 -9.14 -21.11
N HIS A 162 -3.16 -10.47 -21.24
CA HIS A 162 -4.15 -11.31 -20.55
C HIS A 162 -3.49 -12.59 -20.04
N SER A 163 -3.75 -12.95 -18.80
CA SER A 163 -3.29 -14.19 -18.17
C SER A 163 -4.49 -15.07 -17.85
N VAL A 164 -4.67 -16.13 -18.66
CA VAL A 164 -5.83 -17.01 -18.52
C VAL A 164 -5.96 -17.60 -17.13
N GLY A 165 -7.10 -17.37 -16.51
CA GLY A 165 -7.43 -17.85 -15.17
C GLY A 165 -6.73 -17.13 -14.03
N ALA A 166 -5.98 -16.06 -14.27
CA ALA A 166 -5.50 -15.18 -13.19
C ALA A 166 -6.67 -14.38 -12.60
N VAL A 167 -6.54 -14.01 -11.33
CA VAL A 167 -7.39 -13.04 -10.64
C VAL A 167 -6.44 -12.02 -10.04
N TYR A 168 -6.29 -10.90 -10.72
CA TYR A 168 -5.40 -9.84 -10.26
C TYR A 168 -6.12 -8.94 -9.26
N LYS A 169 -5.50 -8.75 -8.08
CA LYS A 169 -6.06 -7.91 -7.00
C LYS A 169 -5.25 -6.62 -6.79
N GLY A 170 -3.93 -6.65 -6.95
CA GLY A 170 -3.07 -5.48 -6.77
C GLY A 170 -2.09 -5.28 -7.91
N LEU A 171 -1.59 -4.05 -8.08
CA LEU A 171 -0.66 -3.65 -9.15
C LEU A 171 0.36 -2.64 -8.66
N ALA A 172 1.63 -2.85 -8.98
CA ALA A 172 2.70 -1.88 -8.73
C ALA A 172 3.61 -1.69 -9.94
N LEU A 173 4.17 -0.48 -10.08
CA LEU A 173 5.23 -0.17 -11.04
C LEU A 173 6.58 -0.20 -10.32
N LEU A 174 7.50 -1.04 -10.81
CA LEU A 174 8.85 -1.19 -10.30
C LEU A 174 9.85 -0.61 -11.30
N HIS A 175 10.70 0.32 -10.85
CA HIS A 175 11.82 0.83 -11.62
C HIS A 175 13.08 0.05 -11.29
N THR A 176 13.82 -0.40 -12.31
CA THR A 176 15.12 -1.06 -12.18
C THR A 176 16.09 -0.52 -13.22
N ASP A 177 17.37 -0.80 -13.06
CA ASP A 177 18.39 -0.44 -14.05
C ASP A 177 18.18 -1.16 -15.41
N ALA A 178 17.48 -2.29 -15.41
CA ALA A 178 17.14 -3.03 -16.63
C ALA A 178 15.87 -2.50 -17.32
N GLY A 179 15.14 -1.59 -16.70
CA GLY A 179 13.89 -1.01 -17.19
C GLY A 179 12.76 -1.12 -16.16
N PRO A 180 11.58 -0.58 -16.51
CA PRO A 180 10.40 -0.66 -15.65
C PRO A 180 9.71 -2.02 -15.82
N TYR A 181 9.11 -2.51 -14.72
CA TYR A 181 8.30 -3.72 -14.67
C TYR A 181 6.99 -3.45 -13.96
N LEU A 182 5.91 -4.10 -14.41
CA LEU A 182 4.67 -4.20 -13.64
C LEU A 182 4.69 -5.46 -12.80
N LEU A 183 4.27 -5.32 -11.55
CA LEU A 183 4.07 -6.42 -10.61
C LEU A 183 2.57 -6.55 -10.38
N ALA A 184 1.98 -7.69 -10.72
CA ALA A 184 0.54 -7.96 -10.56
C ALA A 184 0.33 -9.10 -9.55
N ALA A 185 -0.46 -8.86 -8.52
CA ALA A 185 -0.78 -9.86 -7.50
C ALA A 185 -1.85 -10.84 -8.05
N ASP A 186 -1.42 -12.00 -8.52
CA ASP A 186 -2.29 -13.09 -9.00
C ASP A 186 -2.77 -13.90 -7.79
N PHE A 187 -3.91 -13.49 -7.26
CA PHE A 187 -4.50 -14.07 -6.06
C PHE A 187 -4.87 -15.54 -6.28
N ARG A 188 -5.46 -15.89 -7.43
CA ARG A 188 -5.88 -17.26 -7.71
C ARG A 188 -4.72 -18.23 -7.75
N HIS A 189 -3.61 -17.88 -8.41
CA HIS A 189 -2.46 -18.77 -8.54
C HIS A 189 -1.44 -18.60 -7.40
N GLY A 190 -1.65 -17.65 -6.48
CA GLY A 190 -0.79 -17.44 -5.31
C GLY A 190 0.62 -16.97 -5.67
N ARG A 191 0.76 -16.02 -6.58
CA ARG A 191 2.06 -15.53 -7.07
C ARG A 191 2.00 -14.07 -7.49
N ILE A 192 3.16 -13.44 -7.65
CA ILE A 192 3.29 -12.17 -8.36
C ILE A 192 3.66 -12.48 -9.81
N ASP A 193 2.81 -12.05 -10.74
CA ASP A 193 3.15 -12.01 -12.17
C ASP A 193 3.88 -10.72 -12.48
N VAL A 194 4.93 -10.81 -13.32
CA VAL A 194 5.76 -9.68 -13.70
C VAL A 194 5.67 -9.46 -15.20
N TYR A 195 5.46 -8.20 -15.61
CA TYR A 195 5.44 -7.78 -17.01
C TYR A 195 6.54 -6.76 -17.26
N ASP A 196 7.24 -6.91 -18.37
CA ASP A 196 8.24 -5.95 -18.82
C ASP A 196 7.61 -4.69 -19.45
N GLY A 197 8.41 -3.72 -19.83
CA GLY A 197 7.96 -2.45 -20.43
C GLY A 197 7.23 -2.58 -21.76
N GLN A 198 7.11 -3.77 -22.32
CA GLN A 198 6.35 -4.13 -23.51
C GLN A 198 5.10 -4.95 -23.19
N PHE A 199 4.69 -5.04 -21.93
CA PHE A 199 3.60 -5.88 -21.40
C PHE A 199 3.82 -7.39 -21.65
N GLN A 200 5.08 -7.83 -21.88
CA GLN A 200 5.39 -9.25 -22.01
C GLN A 200 5.59 -9.85 -20.63
N ARG A 201 4.90 -10.97 -20.37
CA ARG A 201 5.04 -11.65 -19.08
C ARG A 201 6.43 -12.26 -18.94
N VAL A 202 7.13 -11.89 -17.88
CA VAL A 202 8.46 -12.38 -17.55
C VAL A 202 8.34 -13.69 -16.76
N ARG A 203 9.06 -14.72 -17.21
CA ARG A 203 9.17 -15.97 -16.45
C ARG A 203 10.17 -15.80 -15.31
N LEU A 204 9.69 -15.81 -14.09
CA LEU A 204 10.53 -15.72 -12.91
C LEU A 204 11.01 -17.08 -12.43
N PRO A 205 12.24 -17.19 -11.86
CA PRO A 205 12.61 -18.31 -11.02
C PRO A 205 11.64 -18.47 -9.84
N GLY A 206 11.29 -19.71 -9.50
CA GLY A 206 10.32 -19.98 -8.42
C GLY A 206 10.74 -19.60 -6.99
N SER A 207 11.92 -18.96 -6.84
CA SER A 207 12.41 -18.42 -5.58
C SER A 207 12.10 -16.93 -5.40
N LEU A 208 11.68 -16.24 -6.47
CA LEU A 208 11.37 -14.81 -6.41
C LEU A 208 9.91 -14.61 -6.03
N PHE A 209 9.65 -13.58 -5.24
CA PHE A 209 8.34 -13.27 -4.65
C PHE A 209 7.71 -14.47 -3.93
N THR A 210 8.55 -15.26 -3.25
CA THR A 210 8.11 -16.48 -2.55
C THR A 210 8.55 -16.43 -1.10
N ASP A 211 7.60 -16.57 -0.18
CA ASP A 211 7.86 -16.90 1.21
C ASP A 211 7.39 -18.32 1.51
N ARG A 212 8.35 -19.20 1.78
CA ARG A 212 8.07 -20.61 2.08
C ARG A 212 7.51 -20.85 3.49
N THR A 213 7.52 -19.81 4.32
CA THR A 213 6.95 -19.87 5.69
C THR A 213 5.49 -19.43 5.74
N LEU A 214 4.96 -18.93 4.62
CA LEU A 214 3.57 -18.56 4.50
C LEU A 214 2.69 -19.81 4.59
N PRO A 215 1.65 -19.83 5.44
CA PRO A 215 0.75 -20.97 5.54
C PRO A 215 0.03 -21.23 4.23
N GLN A 216 -0.29 -22.50 3.99
CA GLN A 216 -1.08 -22.88 2.81
C GLN A 216 -2.45 -22.18 2.78
N GLY A 217 -2.89 -21.76 1.59
CA GLY A 217 -4.16 -21.09 1.38
C GLY A 217 -4.11 -19.57 1.56
N TYR A 218 -2.91 -18.99 1.67
CA TYR A 218 -2.70 -17.54 1.55
C TYR A 218 -2.08 -17.20 0.20
N ALA A 219 -2.49 -16.08 -0.36
CA ALA A 219 -2.03 -15.60 -1.65
C ALA A 219 -1.75 -14.10 -1.64
N PRO A 220 -0.87 -13.59 -2.54
CA PRO A 220 -0.68 -12.16 -2.71
C PRO A 220 -2.00 -11.45 -3.00
N PHE A 221 -2.33 -10.43 -2.19
CA PHE A 221 -3.58 -9.70 -2.29
C PHE A 221 -3.34 -8.28 -2.83
N ASP A 222 -2.32 -7.60 -2.33
CA ASP A 222 -1.79 -6.38 -2.96
C ASP A 222 -0.27 -6.44 -3.08
N VAL A 223 0.29 -5.58 -3.91
CA VAL A 223 1.71 -5.34 -4.06
C VAL A 223 1.96 -3.84 -4.23
N ALA A 224 2.89 -3.28 -3.46
CA ALA A 224 3.27 -1.88 -3.53
C ALA A 224 4.79 -1.68 -3.51
N VAL A 225 5.29 -0.68 -4.26
CA VAL A 225 6.69 -0.27 -4.23
C VAL A 225 6.79 1.01 -3.40
N LEU A 226 7.28 0.90 -2.18
CA LEU A 226 7.29 1.97 -1.18
C LEU A 226 8.67 2.08 -0.52
N GLY A 227 9.22 3.29 -0.42
CA GLY A 227 10.46 3.54 0.32
C GLY A 227 11.65 2.67 -0.12
N GLY A 228 11.73 2.29 -1.41
CA GLY A 228 12.78 1.44 -1.96
C GLY A 228 12.63 -0.06 -1.64
N GLY A 229 11.50 -0.50 -1.10
CA GLY A 229 11.13 -1.91 -0.91
C GLY A 229 9.87 -2.28 -1.69
N ILE A 230 9.68 -3.56 -1.95
CA ILE A 230 8.45 -4.11 -2.50
C ILE A 230 7.72 -4.78 -1.34
N TYR A 231 6.52 -4.31 -1.04
CA TYR A 231 5.66 -4.88 -0.01
C TYR A 231 4.55 -5.68 -0.66
N VAL A 232 4.29 -6.86 -0.12
CA VAL A 232 3.21 -7.74 -0.58
C VAL A 232 2.34 -8.08 0.62
N THR A 233 1.05 -7.79 0.52
CA THR A 233 0.06 -8.28 1.48
C THR A 233 -0.45 -9.65 1.03
N TYR A 234 -0.88 -10.44 1.99
CA TYR A 234 -1.45 -11.76 1.74
C TYR A 234 -2.75 -11.91 2.51
N ALA A 235 -3.79 -12.31 1.78
CA ALA A 235 -5.06 -12.70 2.36
C ALA A 235 -5.31 -14.21 2.19
N LYS A 236 -6.22 -14.75 3.00
CA LYS A 236 -6.61 -16.14 2.92
C LYS A 236 -7.56 -16.33 1.75
N GLN A 237 -7.26 -17.29 0.86
CA GLN A 237 -8.11 -17.62 -0.28
C GLN A 237 -9.41 -18.30 0.16
N GLY A 238 -10.53 -17.85 -0.38
CA GLY A 238 -11.82 -18.51 -0.31
C GLY A 238 -11.91 -19.74 -1.22
N GLN A 239 -13.06 -20.37 -1.24
CA GLN A 239 -13.36 -21.46 -2.16
C GLN A 239 -13.42 -20.89 -3.59
N GLY A 240 -12.69 -21.50 -4.52
CA GLY A 240 -12.59 -20.97 -5.89
C GLY A 240 -11.42 -20.02 -6.10
N LYS A 241 -10.83 -19.47 -5.02
CA LYS A 241 -9.64 -18.60 -5.04
C LYS A 241 -9.83 -17.34 -5.89
N VAL A 242 -11.05 -16.82 -5.87
CA VAL A 242 -11.40 -15.52 -6.46
C VAL A 242 -11.40 -14.49 -5.36
N ASP A 243 -12.14 -14.75 -4.30
CA ASP A 243 -12.30 -13.86 -3.17
C ASP A 243 -11.51 -14.36 -1.95
N GLU A 244 -11.24 -13.46 -1.05
CA GLU A 244 -10.60 -13.73 0.23
C GLU A 244 -11.61 -14.24 1.25
N VAL A 245 -11.07 -14.75 2.34
CA VAL A 245 -11.80 -14.98 3.59
C VAL A 245 -11.23 -14.01 4.59
N ASP A 246 -12.05 -13.12 5.07
CA ASP A 246 -11.74 -12.18 6.12
C ASP A 246 -11.94 -12.80 7.51
N GLY A 247 -11.34 -12.19 8.51
CA GLY A 247 -11.39 -12.59 9.91
C GLY A 247 -10.14 -12.16 10.67
N PRO A 248 -10.23 -12.01 11.98
CA PRO A 248 -9.11 -11.58 12.82
C PRO A 248 -7.88 -12.49 12.66
N GLY A 249 -6.73 -11.90 12.35
CA GLY A 249 -5.47 -12.61 12.15
C GLY A 249 -5.35 -13.34 10.80
N LEU A 250 -6.26 -13.11 9.85
CA LEU A 250 -6.19 -13.68 8.51
C LEU A 250 -5.45 -12.73 7.56
N GLY A 251 -4.16 -12.53 7.81
CA GLY A 251 -3.32 -11.70 6.95
C GLY A 251 -1.84 -11.80 7.28
N PHE A 252 -1.02 -11.44 6.28
CA PHE A 252 0.43 -11.31 6.38
C PHE A 252 0.91 -10.17 5.51
N VAL A 253 2.09 -9.61 5.84
CA VAL A 253 2.78 -8.62 5.03
C VAL A 253 4.24 -8.98 4.95
N ASP A 254 4.77 -9.13 3.73
CA ASP A 254 6.18 -9.36 3.46
C ASP A 254 6.83 -8.17 2.76
N ARG A 255 8.13 -8.02 2.98
CA ARG A 255 8.98 -7.09 2.23
C ARG A 255 9.96 -7.86 1.38
N TYR A 256 10.07 -7.46 0.11
CA TYR A 256 11.02 -7.95 -0.87
C TYR A 256 11.96 -6.82 -1.31
N ASN A 257 13.15 -7.18 -1.79
CA ASN A 257 14.03 -6.23 -2.45
C ASN A 257 13.66 -6.07 -3.94
N ALA A 258 14.33 -5.15 -4.64
CA ALA A 258 14.06 -4.87 -6.06
C ALA A 258 14.30 -6.07 -7.01
N PHE A 259 14.96 -7.13 -6.55
CA PHE A 259 15.14 -8.37 -7.30
C PHE A 259 14.07 -9.43 -6.99
N GLY A 260 13.09 -9.12 -6.16
CA GLY A 260 12.05 -10.08 -5.72
C GLY A 260 12.53 -11.09 -4.67
N LEU A 261 13.68 -10.90 -4.05
CA LEU A 261 14.13 -11.74 -2.95
C LEU A 261 13.51 -11.26 -1.62
N LEU A 262 12.99 -12.20 -0.84
CA LEU A 262 12.40 -11.92 0.47
C LEU A 262 13.43 -11.26 1.39
N SER A 263 13.13 -10.04 1.82
CA SER A 263 13.92 -9.31 2.81
C SER A 263 13.51 -9.64 4.24
N GLY A 264 12.24 -9.96 4.44
CA GLY A 264 11.69 -10.36 5.72
C GLY A 264 10.17 -10.21 5.81
N ARG A 265 9.59 -10.83 6.84
CA ARG A 265 8.20 -10.67 7.22
C ARG A 265 8.04 -9.37 8.03
N VAL A 266 7.14 -8.48 7.59
CA VAL A 266 6.81 -7.25 8.31
C VAL A 266 5.76 -7.53 9.38
N ALA A 267 4.69 -8.23 9.01
CA ALA A 267 3.59 -8.50 9.92
C ALA A 267 2.96 -9.89 9.69
N SER A 268 2.51 -10.50 10.76
CA SER A 268 1.88 -11.83 10.75
C SER A 268 0.66 -11.84 11.62
N ARG A 269 -0.50 -12.15 11.06
CA ARG A 269 -1.73 -12.34 11.83
C ARG A 269 -2.09 -11.12 12.70
N GLY A 270 -2.37 -11.32 13.98
CA GLY A 270 -2.64 -10.25 14.95
C GLY A 270 -3.79 -9.34 14.52
N THR A 271 -3.48 -8.07 14.23
CA THR A 271 -4.43 -7.06 13.78
C THR A 271 -4.74 -7.10 12.28
N LEU A 272 -4.10 -8.00 11.52
CA LEU A 272 -4.34 -8.13 10.08
C LEU A 272 -5.61 -8.94 9.81
N ASN A 273 -6.43 -8.42 8.88
CA ASN A 273 -7.70 -9.00 8.47
C ASN A 273 -7.92 -8.70 6.98
N ALA A 274 -7.56 -9.64 6.10
CA ALA A 274 -7.51 -9.44 4.66
C ALA A 274 -6.85 -8.09 4.28
N PRO A 275 -5.54 -7.88 4.61
CA PRO A 275 -4.86 -6.61 4.39
C PRO A 275 -4.67 -6.36 2.88
N TRP A 276 -5.07 -5.17 2.39
CA TRP A 276 -4.88 -4.75 1.01
C TRP A 276 -4.12 -3.43 0.93
N GLY A 277 -4.66 -2.34 1.48
CA GLY A 277 -4.12 -0.99 1.33
C GLY A 277 -2.73 -0.82 1.96
N LEU A 278 -1.79 -0.29 1.22
CA LEU A 278 -0.41 -0.04 1.66
C LEU A 278 0.00 1.40 1.38
N ALA A 279 0.47 2.12 2.39
CA ALA A 279 1.03 3.46 2.22
C ALA A 279 2.15 3.74 3.23
N ILE A 280 3.03 4.70 2.94
CA ILE A 280 3.90 5.30 3.95
C ILE A 280 3.19 6.50 4.56
N ALA A 281 3.15 6.56 5.88
CA ALA A 281 2.54 7.65 6.61
C ALA A 281 3.21 8.99 6.29
N PRO A 282 2.44 10.04 5.90
CA PRO A 282 2.99 11.37 5.62
C PRO A 282 3.68 11.99 6.83
N ALA A 283 4.54 12.98 6.58
CA ALA A 283 5.25 13.70 7.65
C ALA A 283 4.32 14.37 8.67
N SER A 284 3.10 14.71 8.27
CA SER A 284 2.04 15.27 9.12
C SER A 284 1.48 14.30 10.16
N PHE A 285 1.70 12.98 10.01
CA PHE A 285 1.16 11.96 10.92
C PHE A 285 1.92 11.88 12.27
N GLY A 286 2.74 12.89 12.59
CA GLY A 286 3.39 13.04 13.88
C GLY A 286 4.35 11.91 14.20
N SER A 287 4.16 11.21 15.32
CA SER A 287 5.03 10.09 15.73
C SER A 287 4.97 8.89 14.81
N LEU A 288 3.97 8.79 13.92
CA LEU A 288 3.82 7.71 12.95
C LEU A 288 4.41 8.05 11.57
N ALA A 289 4.98 9.26 11.40
CA ALA A 289 5.53 9.70 10.12
C ALA A 289 6.64 8.76 9.62
N GLY A 290 6.50 8.28 8.38
CA GLY A 290 7.44 7.34 7.76
C GLY A 290 7.16 5.87 8.04
N ASP A 291 6.21 5.54 8.91
CA ASP A 291 5.80 4.17 9.18
C ASP A 291 4.92 3.61 8.06
N LEU A 292 4.84 2.29 7.98
CA LEU A 292 3.98 1.59 7.03
C LEU A 292 2.55 1.51 7.57
N LEU A 293 1.62 2.08 6.82
CA LEU A 293 0.18 1.91 7.02
C LEU A 293 -0.28 0.68 6.26
N VAL A 294 -1.04 -0.18 6.94
CA VAL A 294 -1.64 -1.40 6.37
C VAL A 294 -3.13 -1.38 6.63
N GLY A 295 -3.91 -1.13 5.57
CA GLY A 295 -5.38 -1.13 5.60
C GLY A 295 -5.93 -2.54 5.44
N ASN A 296 -6.86 -2.90 6.30
CA ASN A 296 -7.57 -4.17 6.27
C ASN A 296 -8.91 -4.02 5.54
N PHE A 297 -9.15 -4.82 4.54
CA PHE A 297 -10.47 -4.92 3.91
C PHE A 297 -11.50 -5.46 4.91
N GLY A 298 -11.16 -6.53 5.63
CA GLY A 298 -12.14 -7.29 6.42
C GLY A 298 -12.68 -6.60 7.67
N ASP A 299 -12.00 -5.57 8.22
CA ASP A 299 -12.52 -4.81 9.37
C ASP A 299 -12.36 -3.30 9.24
N GLY A 300 -11.87 -2.82 8.10
CA GLY A 300 -11.69 -1.41 7.79
C GLY A 300 -10.63 -0.68 8.60
N ARG A 301 -9.89 -1.37 9.47
CA ARG A 301 -8.89 -0.76 10.35
C ARG A 301 -7.55 -0.60 9.66
N ILE A 302 -6.78 0.39 10.10
CA ILE A 302 -5.45 0.67 9.56
C ILE A 302 -4.42 0.41 10.65
N SER A 303 -3.67 -0.65 10.48
CA SER A 303 -2.54 -1.02 11.33
C SER A 303 -1.28 -0.28 10.92
N VAL A 304 -0.44 0.10 11.88
CA VAL A 304 0.79 0.85 11.66
C VAL A 304 1.98 0.00 12.10
N PHE A 305 2.97 -0.10 11.23
CA PHE A 305 4.21 -0.83 11.51
C PHE A 305 5.40 0.07 11.26
N ASP A 306 6.35 0.12 12.18
CA ASP A 306 7.59 0.85 12.00
C ASP A 306 8.47 0.20 10.89
N THR A 307 9.53 0.89 10.50
CA THR A 307 10.45 0.43 9.45
C THR A 307 11.18 -0.88 9.77
N SER A 308 11.17 -1.32 11.05
CA SER A 308 11.74 -2.60 11.50
C SER A 308 10.70 -3.74 11.54
N GLY A 309 9.42 -3.44 11.31
CA GLY A 309 8.30 -4.37 11.41
C GLY A 309 7.66 -4.42 12.80
N GLY A 310 8.04 -3.51 13.71
CA GLY A 310 7.40 -3.36 15.02
C GLY A 310 5.98 -2.78 14.87
N PHE A 311 5.01 -3.39 15.55
CA PHE A 311 3.64 -2.86 15.58
C PHE A 311 3.58 -1.59 16.42
N ALA A 312 3.24 -0.46 15.79
CA ALA A 312 3.14 0.86 16.41
C ALA A 312 1.72 1.21 16.90
N GLY A 313 0.72 0.40 16.52
CA GLY A 313 -0.68 0.63 16.88
C GLY A 313 -1.62 0.60 15.67
N GLN A 314 -2.81 1.14 15.85
CA GLN A 314 -3.78 1.39 14.78
C GLN A 314 -4.11 2.87 14.75
N LEU A 315 -4.46 3.41 13.58
CA LEU A 315 -4.97 4.79 13.50
C LEU A 315 -6.23 4.91 14.36
N GLN A 316 -6.32 5.99 15.14
CA GLN A 316 -7.42 6.22 16.07
C GLN A 316 -8.19 7.48 15.68
N ASP A 317 -9.51 7.45 15.92
CA ASP A 317 -10.37 8.62 15.81
C ASP A 317 -10.15 9.60 16.98
N ALA A 318 -10.86 10.73 16.97
CA ALA A 318 -10.80 11.75 18.03
C ALA A 318 -11.29 11.25 19.42
N ALA A 319 -12.00 10.14 19.47
CA ALA A 319 -12.45 9.51 20.72
C ALA A 319 -11.45 8.43 21.22
N GLY A 320 -10.39 8.16 20.47
CA GLY A 320 -9.38 7.15 20.78
C GLY A 320 -9.78 5.73 20.39
N ASN A 321 -10.84 5.56 19.59
CA ASN A 321 -11.19 4.26 19.03
C ASN A 321 -10.41 4.01 17.74
N PRO A 322 -10.13 2.75 17.37
CA PRO A 322 -9.59 2.46 16.06
C PRO A 322 -10.48 3.02 14.95
N LEU A 323 -9.88 3.81 14.03
CA LEU A 323 -10.56 4.25 12.82
C LEU A 323 -10.93 3.03 11.98
N ALA A 324 -12.18 2.93 11.53
CA ALA A 324 -12.68 1.79 10.79
C ALA A 324 -13.53 2.25 9.61
N ILE A 325 -13.06 1.97 8.39
CA ILE A 325 -13.71 2.30 7.12
C ILE A 325 -14.20 1.00 6.50
N GLU A 326 -15.50 0.79 6.46
CA GLU A 326 -16.10 -0.46 5.96
C GLU A 326 -15.68 -0.73 4.51
N GLY A 327 -15.18 -1.94 4.25
CA GLY A 327 -14.73 -2.37 2.92
C GLY A 327 -13.48 -1.63 2.43
N LEU A 328 -12.57 -1.23 3.33
CA LEU A 328 -11.36 -0.46 3.01
C LEU A 328 -10.45 -1.18 2.01
N TRP A 329 -10.25 -0.56 0.85
CA TRP A 329 -9.34 -1.00 -0.18
C TRP A 329 -8.02 -0.23 -0.15
N ALA A 330 -7.87 0.81 -0.94
CA ALA A 330 -6.60 1.50 -1.13
C ALA A 330 -6.29 2.54 -0.05
N LEU A 331 -4.99 2.74 0.16
CA LEU A 331 -4.42 3.88 0.86
C LEU A 331 -3.39 4.55 -0.06
N LEU A 332 -3.50 5.86 -0.29
CA LEU A 332 -2.61 6.59 -1.17
C LEU A 332 -2.30 7.99 -0.60
N PRO A 333 -1.04 8.33 -0.31
CA PRO A 333 -0.70 9.69 0.11
C PRO A 333 -1.13 10.73 -0.91
N GLY A 334 -1.70 11.83 -0.45
CA GLY A 334 -2.09 12.95 -1.29
C GLY A 334 -0.88 13.72 -1.84
N THR A 335 -1.13 14.54 -2.85
CA THR A 335 -0.16 15.49 -3.42
C THR A 335 -0.54 16.92 -3.06
N ALA A 336 0.34 17.89 -3.28
CA ALA A 336 0.03 19.30 -3.03
C ALA A 336 -1.24 19.78 -3.77
N ASN A 337 -1.54 19.20 -4.93
CA ASN A 337 -2.66 19.60 -5.78
C ASN A 337 -3.93 18.78 -5.53
N THR A 338 -3.78 17.56 -5.00
CA THR A 338 -4.89 16.61 -4.88
C THR A 338 -4.78 15.89 -3.54
N GLY A 339 -5.75 16.09 -2.66
CA GLY A 339 -5.78 15.58 -1.30
C GLY A 339 -4.98 16.38 -0.28
N GLY A 340 -3.85 16.97 -0.65
CA GLY A 340 -2.89 17.60 0.26
C GLY A 340 -1.79 16.63 0.70
N THR A 341 -0.59 17.15 0.96
CA THR A 341 0.55 16.35 1.45
C THR A 341 0.43 15.95 2.92
N ASP A 342 -0.62 16.41 3.57
CA ASP A 342 -0.97 16.15 4.96
C ASP A 342 -2.00 15.01 5.13
N ALA A 343 -2.41 14.40 4.04
CA ALA A 343 -3.49 13.43 4.02
C ALA A 343 -3.13 12.14 3.30
N VAL A 344 -3.89 11.10 3.61
CA VAL A 344 -3.94 9.83 2.88
C VAL A 344 -5.34 9.67 2.30
N TRP A 345 -5.43 9.50 0.98
CA TRP A 345 -6.64 9.07 0.31
C TRP A 345 -6.96 7.62 0.68
N PHE A 346 -8.24 7.33 0.82
CA PHE A 346 -8.73 5.96 0.88
C PHE A 346 -9.81 5.73 -0.18
N SER A 347 -9.96 4.49 -0.58
CA SER A 347 -11.11 3.97 -1.32
C SER A 347 -11.70 2.79 -0.56
N ALA A 348 -12.99 2.55 -0.73
CA ALA A 348 -13.69 1.47 -0.07
C ALA A 348 -14.89 0.98 -0.87
N GLY A 349 -15.27 -0.28 -0.63
CA GLY A 349 -16.47 -0.94 -1.12
C GLY A 349 -17.43 -1.30 0.03
N PRO A 350 -18.11 -0.32 0.68
CA PRO A 350 -19.03 -0.61 1.76
C PRO A 350 -20.28 -1.37 1.27
N GLY A 351 -20.99 -2.02 2.22
CA GLY A 351 -22.21 -2.80 1.92
C GLY A 351 -21.90 -4.06 1.12
N GLU A 352 -20.90 -4.83 1.53
CA GLU A 352 -20.47 -6.05 0.81
C GLU A 352 -20.12 -5.76 -0.66
N GLU A 353 -19.38 -4.66 -0.90
CA GLU A 353 -18.91 -4.17 -2.20
C GLU A 353 -20.03 -3.66 -3.15
N GLU A 354 -21.28 -3.59 -2.70
CA GLU A 354 -22.38 -3.05 -3.50
C GLU A 354 -22.30 -1.52 -3.70
N HIS A 355 -21.53 -0.82 -2.87
CA HIS A 355 -21.36 0.63 -2.89
C HIS A 355 -19.90 1.04 -2.98
N GLY A 356 -19.66 2.33 -3.20
CA GLY A 356 -18.32 2.89 -3.24
C GLY A 356 -18.15 4.13 -2.38
N LEU A 357 -16.98 4.28 -1.81
CA LEU A 357 -16.60 5.43 -1.01
C LEU A 357 -15.16 5.83 -1.27
N VAL A 358 -14.93 7.13 -1.44
CA VAL A 358 -13.59 7.71 -1.56
C VAL A 358 -13.49 8.91 -0.63
N GLY A 359 -12.43 8.97 0.15
CA GLY A 359 -12.24 10.03 1.12
C GLY A 359 -10.80 10.25 1.53
N LEU A 360 -10.62 11.02 2.59
CA LEU A 360 -9.31 11.40 3.12
C LEU A 360 -9.23 11.12 4.62
N ILE A 361 -8.05 10.67 5.03
CA ILE A 361 -7.65 10.55 6.42
C ILE A 361 -6.60 11.63 6.70
N ARG A 362 -6.82 12.45 7.74
CA ARG A 362 -5.89 13.48 8.21
C ARG A 362 -5.69 13.42 9.71
N PRO A 363 -4.55 13.91 10.23
CA PRO A 363 -4.44 14.18 11.64
C PRO A 363 -5.58 15.10 12.10
N ALA A 364 -6.18 14.78 13.24
CA ALA A 364 -7.16 15.66 13.88
C ALA A 364 -6.46 16.95 14.35
N SER A 365 -7.11 18.08 14.13
CA SER A 365 -6.62 19.42 14.50
C SER A 365 -6.69 19.67 16.01
#